data_53df31c74b24412d4e822122f06efbe2
#
_entry.id   53df31c74b24412d4e822122f06efbe2
#
_cell.length_a   1.000
_cell.length_b   1.000
_cell.length_c   1.000
_cell.angle_alpha   90.00
_cell.angle_beta   90.00
_cell.angle_gamma   90.00
#
_symmetry.space_group_name_H-M   'P 1'
#
loop_
_entity.id
_entity.type
_entity.pdbx_description
1 polymer ?
#
loop_
_entity_poly.entity_id
_entity_poly.type
_entity_poly.pdbx_seq_one_letter_code
_entity_poly.pdbx_strand_id
1 'polypeptide(L)' 'MPPRSEVDHGIADATLSLLRSKGPRSVTVEAVAARSGIAKTTIYRRHRHRRDMLSDA' A
#
# COMPACT_ATOMS: atom_id res chain seq x y z
N MET A 1 -19.54 -7.33 -3.86
CA MET A 1 -18.35 -6.91 -3.09
C MET A 1 -17.78 -5.62 -3.63
N PRO A 2 -17.66 -4.60 -2.85
CA PRO A 2 -17.09 -3.35 -3.35
C PRO A 2 -15.61 -3.50 -3.68
N PRO A 3 -15.18 -2.96 -4.82
CA PRO A 3 -13.78 -2.96 -5.22
C PRO A 3 -12.84 -2.39 -4.17
N ARG A 4 -13.42 -1.63 -3.29
CA ARG A 4 -12.75 -0.98 -2.18
C ARG A 4 -11.96 -1.94 -1.30
N SER A 5 -12.55 -3.10 -0.97
CA SER A 5 -11.87 -4.11 -0.14
C SER A 5 -10.67 -4.70 -0.85
N GLU A 6 -10.79 -4.89 -2.15
CA GLU A 6 -9.67 -5.44 -2.93
C GLU A 6 -8.51 -4.47 -2.98
N VAL A 7 -8.81 -3.18 -3.11
CA VAL A 7 -7.78 -2.15 -3.09
C VAL A 7 -7.07 -2.14 -1.73
N ASP A 8 -7.83 -2.17 -0.65
CA ASP A 8 -7.26 -2.17 0.70
C ASP A 8 -6.36 -3.39 0.92
N HIS A 9 -6.81 -4.57 0.50
CA HIS A 9 -6.03 -5.79 0.63
C HIS A 9 -4.74 -5.72 -0.19
N GLY A 10 -4.84 -5.22 -1.41
CA GLY A 10 -3.67 -5.08 -2.27
C GLY A 10 -2.62 -4.15 -1.67
N ILE A 11 -3.07 -3.03 -1.12
CA ILE A 11 -2.17 -2.08 -0.47
C ILE A 11 -1.54 -2.70 0.77
N ALA A 12 -2.33 -3.36 1.61
CA ALA A 12 -1.83 -3.99 2.82
C ALA A 12 -0.83 -5.11 2.52
N ASP A 13 -1.14 -5.95 1.56
CA ASP A 13 -0.24 -7.03 1.14
C ASP A 13 1.08 -6.49 0.62
N ALA A 14 1.03 -5.48 -0.23
CA ALA A 14 2.23 -4.87 -0.78
C ALA A 14 3.07 -4.23 0.33
N THR A 15 2.41 -3.56 1.26
CA THR A 15 3.07 -2.91 2.39
C THR A 15 3.78 -3.95 3.26
N LEU A 16 3.09 -5.02 3.62
CA LEU A 16 3.68 -6.10 4.42
C LEU A 16 4.87 -6.74 3.70
N SER A 17 4.71 -6.98 2.41
CA SER A 17 5.77 -7.59 1.61
C SER A 17 7.02 -6.72 1.62
N LEU A 18 6.85 -5.42 1.46
CA LEU A 18 7.97 -4.49 1.50
C LEU A 18 8.61 -4.42 2.88
N LEU A 19 7.78 -4.42 3.93
CA LEU A 19 8.28 -4.42 5.29
C LEU A 19 9.14 -5.64 5.59
N ARG A 20 8.69 -6.80 5.15
CA ARG A 20 9.41 -8.06 5.39
C ARG A 20 10.69 -8.18 4.60
N SER A 21 10.68 -7.71 3.37
CA SER A 21 11.83 -7.89 2.49
C SER A 21 12.86 -6.77 2.58
N LYS A 22 12.41 -5.54 2.80
CA LYS A 22 13.30 -4.38 2.76
C LYS A 22 13.21 -3.45 3.96
N GLY A 23 12.23 -3.66 4.82
CA GLY A 23 12.04 -2.87 6.01
C GLY A 23 11.15 -1.65 5.80
N PRO A 24 10.85 -0.92 6.89
CA PRO A 24 9.85 0.16 6.84
C PRO A 24 10.23 1.33 5.92
N ARG A 25 11.50 1.58 5.71
CA ARG A 25 11.94 2.67 4.85
C ARG A 25 11.61 2.46 3.38
N SER A 26 11.38 1.22 2.99
CA SER A 26 11.03 0.90 1.61
C SER A 26 9.56 1.13 1.32
N VAL A 27 8.75 1.37 2.33
CA VAL A 27 7.30 1.54 2.17
C VAL A 27 7.01 2.97 1.70
N THR A 28 6.86 3.13 0.39
CA THR A 28 6.51 4.40 -0.23
C THR A 28 5.31 4.17 -1.14
N VAL A 29 4.61 5.24 -1.49
CA VAL A 29 3.47 5.12 -2.40
C VAL A 29 3.90 4.51 -3.73
N GLU A 30 5.06 4.92 -4.23
CA GLU A 30 5.58 4.41 -5.48
C GLU A 30 5.89 2.92 -5.41
N ALA A 31 6.53 2.50 -4.33
CA ALA A 31 6.87 1.09 -4.14
C ALA A 31 5.62 0.25 -3.97
N VAL A 32 4.65 0.74 -3.22
CA VAL A 32 3.38 0.04 -3.02
C VAL A 32 2.62 -0.05 -4.33
N ALA A 33 2.60 1.03 -5.12
CA ALA A 33 1.94 1.03 -6.41
C ALA A 33 2.56 0.00 -7.36
N ALA A 34 3.88 -0.04 -7.42
CA ALA A 34 4.58 -0.98 -8.27
C ALA A 34 4.33 -2.43 -7.85
N ARG A 35 4.30 -2.67 -6.56
CA ARG A 35 4.14 -4.02 -6.03
C ARG A 35 2.70 -4.53 -6.12
N SER A 36 1.74 -3.65 -5.87
CA SER A 36 0.32 -4.03 -5.85
C SER A 36 -0.35 -3.97 -7.21
N GLY A 37 0.21 -3.21 -8.13
CA GLY A 37 -0.43 -2.94 -9.41
C GLY A 37 -1.55 -1.91 -9.31
N ILE A 38 -1.66 -1.24 -8.18
CA ILE A 38 -2.69 -0.22 -7.96
C ILE A 38 -2.14 1.15 -8.33
N ALA A 39 -2.95 1.96 -9.00
CA ALA A 39 -2.53 3.30 -9.42
C ALA A 39 -2.22 4.18 -8.20
N LYS A 40 -1.19 5.01 -8.32
CA LYS A 40 -0.80 5.92 -7.24
C LYS A 40 -1.94 6.82 -6.79
N THR A 41 -2.75 7.31 -7.73
CA THR A 41 -3.88 8.17 -7.40
C THR A 41 -4.87 7.46 -6.48
N THR A 42 -5.09 6.18 -6.70
CA THR A 42 -5.97 5.39 -5.86
C THR A 42 -5.39 5.25 -4.46
N ILE A 43 -4.09 5.00 -4.37
CA ILE A 43 -3.41 4.87 -3.09
C ILE A 43 -3.46 6.18 -2.32
N TYR A 44 -3.24 7.31 -2.98
CA TYR A 44 -3.31 8.62 -2.35
C TYR A 44 -4.70 8.95 -1.81
N ARG A 45 -5.72 8.46 -2.47
CA ARG A 45 -7.10 8.67 -1.99
C ARG A 45 -7.37 7.90 -0.71
N ARG A 46 -6.74 6.74 -0.55
CA ARG A 46 -6.96 5.88 0.60
C ARG A 46 -5.99 6.20 1.73
N HIS A 47 -4.75 6.48 1.37
CA HIS A 47 -3.66 6.70 2.32
C HIS A 47 -2.85 7.90 1.88
N ARG A 48 -2.98 8.99 2.58
CA ARG A 48 -2.29 10.23 2.22
C ARG A 48 -0.81 10.20 2.58
N HIS A 49 -0.46 9.41 3.57
CA HIS A 49 0.90 9.34 4.07
C HIS A 49 1.33 7.89 4.23
N ARG A 50 2.63 7.69 4.15
CA ARG A 50 3.22 6.39 4.39
C ARG A 50 2.77 5.80 5.73
N ARG A 51 2.61 6.64 6.73
CA ARG A 51 2.13 6.23 8.05
C ARG A 51 0.77 5.54 7.98
N ASP A 52 -0.12 6.05 7.15
CA ASP A 52 -1.46 5.47 7.02
C ASP A 52 -1.38 4.05 6.49
N MET A 53 -0.50 3.80 5.53
CA MET A 53 -0.30 2.46 5.00
C MET A 53 0.26 1.51 6.05
N LEU A 54 1.20 1.98 6.84
CA LEU A 54 1.78 1.17 7.91
C LEU A 54 0.76 0.85 8.99
N SER A 55 -0.14 1.76 9.29
CA SER A 55 -1.20 1.52 10.27
C SER A 55 -2.16 0.45 9.81
N ASP A 56 -2.45 0.39 8.52
CA ASP A 56 -3.36 -0.61 7.96
C ASP A 56 -2.71 -1.99 7.85
N ALA A 57 -1.43 -2.00 7.72
CA ALA A 57 -0.70 -3.25 7.61
C ALA A 57 -0.52 -3.91 8.97
#